data_f354ce54faf551a1b90c4deeb82980f5
#
_entry.id   f354ce54faf551a1b90c4deeb82980f5
#
_cell.length_a   1.000
_cell.length_b   1.000
_cell.length_c   1.000
_cell.angle_alpha   90.00
_cell.angle_beta   90.00
_cell.angle_gamma   90.00
#
_symmetry.space_group_name_H-M   'P 1'
#
loop_
_entity.id
_entity.type
_entity.pdbx_description
1 polymer ?
#
loop_
_entity_poly.entity_id
_entity_poly.type
_entity_poly.pdbx_seq_one_letter_code
_entity_poly.pdbx_strand_id
1 'polypeptide(L)'
;KARQLALGDTNDSDDEEEDEEDEEHIAQLHKRSRDEDEEMEEISTTKLFKKNIYKKKNNSNKKKKNIYADQIMYAEYFEMMPSNLFQDWVMMICPVGKRCLVTSGGGQTIARSRRGHLLNRFQSVLPNGSSSNRSSDFCILDCVYDAVHWTFYVLDVMCWRGYPIYDCDTNFRHFWLQTRIGPHEFDRPDYHNQFYKFKPLKPVLTTELAAVVHDPEGYLKQQHDDDYPIDGLLFYHQQARYQGGSTPLVGWVPRDSMSNLSVQ
;
A
#
# COMPACT_ATOMS: atom_id res chain seq x y z
N LYS A 1 5.09 -16.71 -6.89
CA LYS A 1 5.02 -15.86 -5.68
C LYS A 1 4.06 -14.69 -5.88
N ALA A 2 4.22 -13.83 -6.91
CA ALA A 2 3.34 -12.68 -7.15
C ALA A 2 1.86 -13.07 -7.29
N ARG A 3 1.55 -14.12 -8.06
CA ARG A 3 0.17 -14.61 -8.21
C ARG A 3 -0.43 -15.11 -6.90
N GLN A 4 0.36 -15.78 -6.04
CA GLN A 4 -0.06 -16.25 -4.72
C GLN A 4 -0.37 -15.09 -3.78
N LEU A 5 0.44 -14.01 -3.81
CA LEU A 5 0.21 -12.79 -3.04
C LEU A 5 -1.07 -12.06 -3.47
N ALA A 6 -1.41 -12.08 -4.77
CA ALA A 6 -2.56 -11.38 -5.29
C ALA A 6 -3.89 -12.10 -5.03
N LEU A 7 -3.92 -13.42 -5.16
CA LEU A 7 -5.17 -14.20 -5.11
C LEU A 7 -5.58 -14.60 -3.69
N GLY A 8 -4.66 -14.60 -2.73
CA GLY A 8 -4.92 -14.95 -1.34
C GLY A 8 -5.27 -16.44 -1.12
N ASP A 9 -4.69 -17.06 -0.12
CA ASP A 9 -5.17 -18.36 0.36
C ASP A 9 -6.20 -18.07 1.47
N THR A 10 -7.40 -18.62 1.37
CA THR A 10 -8.56 -18.29 2.21
C THR A 10 -8.48 -18.82 3.65
N ASN A 11 -7.29 -19.17 4.14
CA ASN A 11 -7.04 -19.61 5.50
C ASN A 11 -6.30 -18.55 6.33
N ASP A 12 -6.90 -17.34 6.43
CA ASP A 12 -6.56 -16.42 7.51
C ASP A 12 -7.27 -16.87 8.79
N SER A 13 -6.61 -17.71 9.57
CA SER A 13 -7.02 -17.97 10.97
C SER A 13 -6.30 -16.96 11.85
N ASP A 14 -7.09 -16.12 12.45
CA ASP A 14 -6.84 -15.12 13.49
C ASP A 14 -5.65 -15.48 14.39
N ASP A 15 -4.60 -14.67 14.31
CA ASP A 15 -3.64 -14.45 15.39
C ASP A 15 -3.73 -12.96 15.77
N GLU A 16 -4.75 -12.67 16.60
CA GLU A 16 -4.89 -11.41 17.31
C GLU A 16 -3.91 -11.46 18.49
N GLU A 17 -2.85 -10.66 18.43
CA GLU A 17 -2.18 -10.08 19.60
C GLU A 17 -1.13 -9.06 19.14
N GLU A 18 -1.26 -7.84 19.68
CA GLU A 18 -0.33 -6.70 19.65
C GLU A 18 -0.32 -5.79 18.41
N ASP A 19 -1.39 -5.04 18.20
CA ASP A 19 -1.44 -3.72 17.55
C ASP A 19 -2.73 -2.97 17.98
N GLU A 20 -3.11 -3.02 19.28
CA GLU A 20 -4.42 -2.49 19.78
C GLU A 20 -4.57 -0.97 19.63
N GLU A 21 -3.51 -0.19 19.59
CA GLU A 21 -3.61 1.28 19.57
C GLU A 21 -3.96 1.86 18.20
N ASP A 22 -3.56 1.20 17.09
CA ASP A 22 -3.84 1.66 15.74
C ASP A 22 -5.19 1.19 15.18
N GLU A 23 -5.76 0.11 15.73
CA GLU A 23 -7.02 -0.50 15.24
C GLU A 23 -8.27 0.22 15.75
N GLU A 24 -8.26 0.80 16.96
CA GLU A 24 -9.42 1.51 17.51
C GLU A 24 -9.81 2.74 16.69
N HIS A 25 -8.85 3.43 16.07
CA HIS A 25 -9.16 4.63 15.30
C HIS A 25 -9.80 4.30 13.93
N ILE A 26 -9.40 3.19 13.31
CA ILE A 26 -9.97 2.73 12.03
C ILE A 26 -11.33 2.04 12.26
N ALA A 27 -11.48 1.28 13.35
CA ALA A 27 -12.73 0.61 13.69
C ALA A 27 -13.89 1.57 14.00
N GLN A 28 -13.60 2.73 14.59
CA GLN A 28 -14.63 3.76 14.87
C GLN A 28 -15.15 4.44 13.60
N LEU A 29 -14.35 4.55 12.55
CA LEU A 29 -14.78 5.10 11.26
C LEU A 29 -15.64 4.10 10.45
N HIS A 30 -15.40 2.80 10.61
CA HIS A 30 -16.18 1.76 9.92
C HIS A 30 -17.51 1.39 10.59
N LYS A 31 -17.71 1.70 11.87
CA LYS A 31 -18.98 1.41 12.58
C LYS A 31 -20.17 2.20 12.04
N ARG A 32 -19.93 3.36 11.39
CA ARG A 32 -21.04 4.19 10.86
C ARG A 32 -21.61 3.70 9.51
N SER A 33 -20.92 2.82 8.79
CA SER A 33 -21.41 2.31 7.50
C SER A 33 -21.97 0.89 7.56
N ARG A 34 -21.88 0.22 8.73
CA ARG A 34 -22.34 -1.17 8.89
C ARG A 34 -23.79 -1.32 9.31
N ASP A 35 -24.40 -0.26 9.83
CA ASP A 35 -25.77 -0.34 10.39
C ASP A 35 -26.87 -0.30 9.31
N GLU A 36 -26.53 -0.17 8.03
CA GLU A 36 -27.53 -0.12 6.95
C GLU A 36 -27.63 -1.40 6.09
N ASP A 37 -26.71 -2.37 6.22
CA ASP A 37 -26.67 -3.56 5.35
C ASP A 37 -26.97 -4.92 6.04
N GLU A 38 -27.31 -4.96 7.35
CA GLU A 38 -27.50 -6.22 8.10
C GLU A 38 -28.94 -6.71 8.20
N GLU A 39 -29.89 -6.26 7.38
CA GLU A 39 -31.28 -6.77 7.39
C GLU A 39 -31.67 -7.69 6.23
N MET A 40 -30.80 -8.52 5.71
CA MET A 40 -31.26 -9.65 4.84
C MET A 40 -30.21 -10.77 4.76
N GLU A 41 -30.39 -11.80 5.58
CA GLU A 41 -30.11 -13.21 5.34
C GLU A 41 -29.75 -13.97 6.62
N GLU A 42 -30.72 -14.13 7.50
CA GLU A 42 -30.76 -15.26 8.44
C GLU A 42 -31.91 -16.18 8.04
N ILE A 43 -31.66 -17.18 7.21
CA ILE A 43 -32.42 -18.46 7.25
C ILE A 43 -31.55 -19.55 6.56
N SER A 44 -31.32 -20.63 7.34
CA SER A 44 -30.93 -21.96 6.85
C SER A 44 -29.44 -22.23 6.65
N THR A 45 -28.81 -22.76 7.73
CA THR A 45 -28.07 -24.04 7.69
C THR A 45 -27.50 -24.40 9.08
N THR A 46 -28.35 -24.52 10.07
CA THR A 46 -28.04 -25.24 11.32
C THR A 46 -28.58 -26.65 11.19
N LYS A 47 -27.69 -27.61 10.95
CA LYS A 47 -27.77 -29.05 11.31
C LYS A 47 -27.08 -29.88 10.22
N LEU A 48 -25.80 -30.10 10.39
CA LEU A 48 -25.09 -31.33 9.94
C LEU A 48 -23.58 -31.07 10.09
N PHE A 49 -23.03 -31.47 11.22
CA PHE A 49 -21.65 -31.97 11.38
C PHE A 49 -21.23 -31.92 12.85
N LYS A 50 -21.99 -32.70 13.69
CA LYS A 50 -21.41 -33.21 14.91
C LYS A 50 -21.14 -34.68 14.66
N LYS A 51 -19.92 -35.07 14.32
CA LYS A 51 -19.32 -36.36 14.68
C LYS A 51 -17.84 -36.42 14.32
N ASN A 52 -17.05 -36.63 15.38
CA ASN A 52 -15.74 -37.29 15.40
C ASN A 52 -14.56 -36.53 14.73
N ILE A 53 -13.60 -36.13 15.60
CA ILE A 53 -12.34 -36.89 15.69
C ILE A 53 -11.49 -36.32 16.82
N TYR A 54 -11.42 -37.03 17.96
CA TYR A 54 -10.29 -36.88 18.88
C TYR A 54 -9.06 -37.54 18.24
N LYS A 55 -8.27 -36.77 17.52
CA LYS A 55 -6.88 -37.11 17.19
C LYS A 55 -5.96 -36.20 17.97
N LYS A 56 -5.22 -36.78 18.93
CA LYS A 56 -4.07 -36.18 19.58
C LYS A 56 -3.18 -35.56 18.50
N LYS A 57 -3.20 -34.21 18.34
CA LYS A 57 -2.19 -33.48 17.58
C LYS A 57 -1.05 -33.16 18.52
N ASN A 58 0.09 -33.82 18.32
CA ASN A 58 1.37 -33.28 18.78
C ASN A 58 1.62 -31.94 18.08
N ASN A 59 1.38 -30.87 18.80
CA ASN A 59 1.51 -29.53 18.30
C ASN A 59 2.98 -29.11 18.44
N SER A 60 3.78 -29.35 17.42
CA SER A 60 4.97 -28.55 17.19
C SER A 60 4.49 -27.25 16.53
N ASN A 61 4.20 -26.22 17.33
CA ASN A 61 3.85 -24.86 16.87
C ASN A 61 5.06 -24.21 16.17
N LYS A 62 5.34 -24.61 14.95
CA LYS A 62 6.01 -23.71 14.01
C LYS A 62 4.94 -22.72 13.54
N LYS A 63 4.91 -21.50 14.08
CA LYS A 63 4.09 -20.37 13.56
C LYS A 63 4.31 -20.31 12.05
N LYS A 64 3.26 -20.55 11.27
CA LYS A 64 3.34 -20.42 9.81
C LYS A 64 3.64 -18.95 9.52
N LYS A 65 4.78 -18.67 8.92
CA LYS A 65 5.17 -17.30 8.53
C LYS A 65 4.12 -16.77 7.56
N ASN A 66 3.54 -15.60 7.87
CA ASN A 66 2.60 -14.93 6.98
C ASN A 66 3.32 -14.59 5.66
N ILE A 67 2.79 -15.06 4.53
CA ILE A 67 3.41 -14.87 3.20
C ILE A 67 3.40 -13.42 2.74
N TYR A 68 2.51 -12.60 3.32
CA TYR A 68 2.38 -11.17 3.01
C TYR A 68 3.30 -10.30 3.85
N ALA A 69 3.86 -10.83 4.94
CA ALA A 69 4.78 -10.09 5.78
C ALA A 69 6.07 -9.73 5.04
N ASP A 70 6.56 -8.53 5.31
CA ASP A 70 7.83 -8.01 4.78
C ASP A 70 7.93 -8.02 3.24
N GLN A 71 6.80 -7.88 2.54
CA GLN A 71 6.77 -7.79 1.08
C GLN A 71 7.02 -6.36 0.59
N ILE A 72 6.83 -5.37 1.43
CA ILE A 72 7.08 -3.95 1.12
C ILE A 72 8.58 -3.65 1.23
N MET A 73 9.07 -2.78 0.36
CA MET A 73 10.44 -2.25 0.36
C MET A 73 10.53 -1.11 1.36
N TYR A 74 11.29 -1.32 2.47
CA TYR A 74 11.42 -0.35 3.54
C TYR A 74 12.64 0.51 3.40
N ALA A 75 12.45 1.78 3.71
CA ALA A 75 13.53 2.75 3.80
C ALA A 75 14.34 2.60 5.08
N GLU A 76 15.61 2.98 5.00
CA GLU A 76 16.46 3.30 6.15
C GLU A 76 16.42 4.81 6.40
N TYR A 77 16.57 5.23 7.65
CA TYR A 77 16.70 6.65 7.96
C TYR A 77 17.99 7.21 7.35
N PHE A 78 17.90 8.32 6.65
CA PHE A 78 19.08 9.04 6.20
C PHE A 78 19.63 9.90 7.35
N GLU A 79 20.63 9.39 8.05
CA GLU A 79 21.42 10.18 8.99
C GLU A 79 22.32 11.19 8.27
N MET A 80 22.84 10.79 7.10
CA MET A 80 23.60 11.64 6.19
C MET A 80 23.13 11.42 4.75
N MET A 81 23.09 12.49 3.97
CA MET A 81 22.75 12.40 2.55
C MET A 81 23.84 11.70 1.77
N PRO A 82 23.48 10.79 0.84
CA PRO A 82 24.46 10.19 -0.05
C PRO A 82 25.18 11.23 -0.91
N SER A 83 26.49 11.07 -1.11
CA SER A 83 27.30 11.99 -1.94
C SER A 83 26.86 12.05 -3.40
N ASN A 84 26.19 10.99 -3.89
CA ASN A 84 25.64 10.87 -5.24
C ASN A 84 24.13 11.18 -5.31
N LEU A 85 23.59 11.92 -4.30
CA LEU A 85 22.16 12.18 -4.19
C LEU A 85 21.58 12.80 -5.48
N PHE A 86 22.24 13.81 -6.03
CA PHE A 86 21.74 14.53 -7.20
C PHE A 86 21.87 13.79 -8.53
N GLN A 87 22.70 12.76 -8.58
CA GLN A 87 22.95 11.96 -9.80
C GLN A 87 22.10 10.70 -9.85
N ASP A 88 22.02 9.98 -8.71
CA ASP A 88 21.54 8.60 -8.71
C ASP A 88 20.22 8.40 -7.95
N TRP A 89 19.66 9.47 -7.37
CA TRP A 89 18.45 9.36 -6.55
C TRP A 89 17.30 10.20 -7.08
N VAL A 90 16.11 9.74 -6.77
CA VAL A 90 14.84 10.46 -6.98
C VAL A 90 14.10 10.48 -5.65
N MET A 91 13.32 11.52 -5.38
CA MET A 91 12.55 11.64 -4.15
C MET A 91 11.05 11.69 -4.39
N MET A 92 10.28 11.35 -3.35
CA MET A 92 8.84 11.51 -3.29
C MET A 92 8.46 12.27 -2.04
N ILE A 93 7.52 13.21 -2.16
CA ILE A 93 6.87 13.86 -1.03
C ILE A 93 5.78 12.91 -0.56
N CYS A 94 5.94 12.35 0.65
CA CYS A 94 5.03 11.34 1.16
C CYS A 94 3.91 11.93 1.99
N PRO A 95 2.65 11.51 1.78
CA PRO A 95 1.52 11.89 2.60
C PRO A 95 1.57 11.21 3.96
N VAL A 96 0.96 11.85 4.96
CA VAL A 96 0.61 11.21 6.23
C VAL A 96 -0.39 10.08 5.96
N GLY A 97 -0.11 8.89 6.50
CA GLY A 97 -0.98 7.74 6.31
C GLY A 97 -0.33 6.41 6.70
N LYS A 98 -1.08 5.32 6.54
CA LYS A 98 -0.59 3.98 6.88
C LYS A 98 0.00 3.29 5.64
N ARG A 99 1.30 2.93 5.68
CA ARG A 99 1.93 2.16 4.60
C ARG A 99 1.32 0.78 4.49
N CYS A 100 0.94 0.37 3.30
CA CYS A 100 0.26 -0.89 3.08
C CYS A 100 0.58 -1.52 1.71
N LEU A 101 0.49 -2.85 1.68
CA LEU A 101 0.50 -3.65 0.47
C LEU A 101 -0.93 -3.78 -0.05
N VAL A 102 -1.19 -3.29 -1.26
CA VAL A 102 -2.49 -3.44 -1.91
C VAL A 102 -2.40 -4.49 -2.99
N THR A 103 -3.32 -5.45 -2.95
CA THR A 103 -3.42 -6.49 -3.97
C THR A 103 -4.82 -6.48 -4.55
N SER A 104 -4.94 -6.62 -5.87
CA SER A 104 -6.23 -6.86 -6.52
C SER A 104 -6.19 -8.18 -7.27
N GLY A 105 -7.29 -8.93 -7.21
CA GLY A 105 -7.43 -10.22 -7.84
C GLY A 105 -8.63 -10.98 -7.32
N GLY A 106 -9.14 -11.96 -8.09
CA GLY A 106 -10.30 -12.74 -7.67
C GLY A 106 -11.59 -11.96 -7.50
N GLY A 107 -11.70 -10.77 -8.11
CA GLY A 107 -12.88 -9.91 -8.00
C GLY A 107 -12.93 -9.07 -6.73
N GLN A 108 -11.80 -8.82 -6.07
CA GLN A 108 -11.70 -8.01 -4.87
C GLN A 108 -10.36 -7.31 -4.76
N THR A 109 -10.29 -6.29 -3.92
CA THR A 109 -9.07 -5.57 -3.55
C THR A 109 -8.84 -5.70 -2.06
N ILE A 110 -7.59 -5.96 -1.67
CA ILE A 110 -7.22 -6.19 -0.28
C ILE A 110 -6.01 -5.33 0.06
N ALA A 111 -6.12 -4.53 1.12
CA ALA A 111 -5.01 -3.82 1.73
C ALA A 111 -4.51 -4.58 2.96
N ARG A 112 -3.19 -4.70 3.10
CA ARG A 112 -2.53 -5.38 4.21
C ARG A 112 -1.43 -4.52 4.81
N SER A 113 -1.25 -4.63 6.11
CA SER A 113 -0.18 -3.96 6.84
C SER A 113 1.21 -4.50 6.46
N ARG A 114 2.24 -3.86 6.96
CA ARG A 114 3.65 -4.30 6.88
C ARG A 114 3.84 -5.75 7.31
N ARG A 115 3.14 -6.18 8.35
CA ARG A 115 3.22 -7.55 8.89
C ARG A 115 2.35 -8.55 8.12
N GLY A 116 1.62 -8.09 7.09
CA GLY A 116 0.74 -8.90 6.26
C GLY A 116 -0.68 -9.04 6.82
N HIS A 117 -1.02 -8.35 7.92
CA HIS A 117 -2.36 -8.39 8.50
C HIS A 117 -3.36 -7.66 7.60
N LEU A 118 -4.58 -8.15 7.55
CA LEU A 118 -5.67 -7.55 6.81
C LEU A 118 -6.00 -6.18 7.41
N LEU A 119 -5.92 -5.11 6.60
CA LEU A 119 -6.39 -3.79 6.98
C LEU A 119 -7.78 -3.53 6.42
N ASN A 120 -7.99 -3.87 5.15
CA ASN A 120 -9.26 -3.61 4.48
C ASN A 120 -9.46 -4.54 3.28
N ARG A 121 -10.74 -4.84 2.98
CA ARG A 121 -11.18 -5.59 1.81
C ARG A 121 -12.34 -4.83 1.15
N PHE A 122 -12.21 -4.50 -0.12
CA PHE A 122 -13.15 -3.64 -0.83
C PHE A 122 -13.16 -3.92 -2.33
N GLN A 123 -14.11 -3.30 -3.04
CA GLN A 123 -14.18 -3.32 -4.50
C GLN A 123 -13.45 -2.11 -5.05
N SER A 124 -12.70 -2.28 -6.14
CA SER A 124 -11.98 -1.16 -6.77
C SER A 124 -11.91 -1.31 -8.29
N VAL A 125 -11.52 -0.23 -8.95
CA VAL A 125 -11.28 -0.16 -10.39
C VAL A 125 -9.95 -0.80 -10.82
N LEU A 126 -9.13 -1.22 -9.85
CA LEU A 126 -7.89 -1.93 -10.17
C LEU A 126 -8.17 -3.22 -10.95
N PRO A 127 -7.21 -3.72 -11.76
CA PRO A 127 -7.37 -4.94 -12.53
C PRO A 127 -7.88 -6.10 -11.68
N ASN A 128 -9.05 -6.67 -12.04
CA ASN A 128 -9.75 -7.71 -11.31
C ASN A 128 -9.99 -7.38 -9.82
N GLY A 129 -10.13 -6.08 -9.52
CA GLY A 129 -10.34 -5.55 -8.16
C GLY A 129 -11.81 -5.48 -7.74
N SER A 130 -12.76 -5.85 -8.62
CA SER A 130 -14.18 -5.89 -8.33
C SER A 130 -14.85 -7.12 -8.91
N SER A 131 -15.99 -7.52 -8.34
CA SER A 131 -16.78 -8.68 -8.80
C SER A 131 -17.34 -8.51 -10.21
N SER A 132 -17.52 -7.28 -10.68
CA SER A 132 -18.00 -6.94 -12.02
C SER A 132 -16.89 -6.91 -13.07
N ASN A 133 -15.63 -6.82 -12.66
CA ASN A 133 -14.46 -6.80 -13.54
C ASN A 133 -13.60 -8.05 -13.32
N ARG A 134 -14.23 -9.23 -13.43
CA ARG A 134 -13.53 -10.50 -13.25
C ARG A 134 -12.70 -10.84 -14.47
N SER A 135 -11.42 -11.03 -14.25
CA SER A 135 -10.45 -11.52 -15.24
C SER A 135 -9.46 -12.47 -14.55
N SER A 136 -8.48 -12.97 -15.28
CA SER A 136 -7.34 -13.68 -14.68
C SER A 136 -6.25 -12.71 -14.21
N ASP A 137 -6.45 -11.41 -14.39
CA ASP A 137 -5.51 -10.37 -14.04
C ASP A 137 -5.38 -10.19 -12.53
N PHE A 138 -4.30 -9.59 -12.11
CA PHE A 138 -4.09 -9.13 -10.73
C PHE A 138 -3.05 -8.02 -10.70
N CYS A 139 -3.08 -7.20 -9.66
CA CYS A 139 -2.01 -6.25 -9.43
C CYS A 139 -1.53 -6.26 -7.98
N ILE A 140 -0.31 -5.75 -7.77
CA ILE A 140 0.31 -5.59 -6.46
C ILE A 140 0.96 -4.22 -6.42
N LEU A 141 0.51 -3.38 -5.48
CA LEU A 141 0.94 -1.99 -5.32
C LEU A 141 1.47 -1.78 -3.90
N ASP A 142 2.44 -0.89 -3.78
CA ASP A 142 2.93 -0.35 -2.53
C ASP A 142 2.30 1.03 -2.33
N CYS A 143 1.54 1.23 -1.26
CA CYS A 143 0.72 2.41 -1.06
C CYS A 143 0.90 3.01 0.34
N VAL A 144 0.54 4.30 0.45
CA VAL A 144 0.21 4.94 1.72
C VAL A 144 -1.30 5.19 1.73
N TYR A 145 -2.00 4.67 2.71
CA TYR A 145 -3.44 4.84 2.86
C TYR A 145 -3.76 6.02 3.79
N ASP A 146 -4.42 7.02 3.25
CA ASP A 146 -5.05 8.11 3.99
C ASP A 146 -6.50 7.76 4.28
N ALA A 147 -6.78 7.44 5.55
CA ALA A 147 -8.11 7.05 6.00
C ALA A 147 -9.10 8.22 6.05
N VAL A 148 -8.63 9.46 6.14
CA VAL A 148 -9.48 10.66 6.20
C VAL A 148 -10.12 10.95 4.83
N HIS A 149 -9.32 10.82 3.76
CA HIS A 149 -9.75 11.11 2.40
C HIS A 149 -10.02 9.85 1.56
N TRP A 150 -9.96 8.66 2.18
CA TRP A 150 -10.17 7.35 1.52
C TRP A 150 -9.26 7.16 0.30
N THR A 151 -8.01 7.66 0.39
CA THR A 151 -7.08 7.71 -0.73
C THR A 151 -5.90 6.80 -0.51
N PHE A 152 -5.63 5.92 -1.46
CA PHE A 152 -4.41 5.16 -1.56
C PHE A 152 -3.44 5.92 -2.46
N TYR A 153 -2.42 6.53 -1.86
CA TYR A 153 -1.31 7.12 -2.59
C TYR A 153 -0.34 6.02 -3.00
N VAL A 154 -0.19 5.81 -4.29
CA VAL A 154 0.62 4.71 -4.82
C VAL A 154 2.06 5.17 -4.92
N LEU A 155 2.94 4.54 -4.13
CA LEU A 155 4.38 4.78 -4.12
C LEU A 155 5.10 4.00 -5.21
N ASP A 156 4.74 2.72 -5.37
CA ASP A 156 5.44 1.83 -6.28
C ASP A 156 4.52 0.70 -6.79
N VAL A 157 4.96 0.03 -7.86
CA VAL A 157 4.25 -1.08 -8.48
C VAL A 157 5.14 -2.31 -8.56
N MET A 158 4.65 -3.43 -8.05
CA MET A 158 5.36 -4.71 -8.12
C MET A 158 4.84 -5.59 -9.25
N CYS A 159 3.54 -5.53 -9.51
CA CYS A 159 2.90 -6.32 -10.55
C CYS A 159 1.66 -5.60 -11.08
N TRP A 160 1.44 -5.66 -12.39
CA TRP A 160 0.27 -5.10 -13.04
C TRP A 160 -0.28 -6.04 -14.09
N ARG A 161 -1.58 -6.36 -13.99
CA ARG A 161 -2.27 -7.33 -14.87
C ARG A 161 -1.51 -8.65 -15.03
N GLY A 162 -0.87 -9.10 -13.93
CA GLY A 162 -0.08 -10.33 -13.91
C GLY A 162 1.36 -10.21 -14.44
N TYR A 163 1.75 -9.05 -15.01
CA TYR A 163 3.11 -8.79 -15.46
C TYR A 163 3.96 -8.32 -14.29
N PRO A 164 5.06 -9.02 -13.94
CA PRO A 164 5.97 -8.60 -12.90
C PRO A 164 6.76 -7.36 -13.35
N ILE A 165 6.79 -6.32 -12.51
CA ILE A 165 7.50 -5.06 -12.76
C ILE A 165 8.59 -4.85 -11.69
N TYR A 166 8.53 -5.58 -10.58
CA TYR A 166 9.47 -5.47 -9.47
C TYR A 166 10.95 -5.68 -9.86
N ASP A 167 11.25 -6.40 -10.95
CA ASP A 167 12.60 -6.61 -11.46
C ASP A 167 13.15 -5.43 -12.29
N CYS A 168 12.29 -4.47 -12.63
CA CYS A 168 12.71 -3.25 -13.31
C CYS A 168 13.33 -2.26 -12.30
N ASP A 169 14.13 -1.33 -12.80
CA ASP A 169 14.67 -0.23 -11.98
C ASP A 169 13.58 0.76 -11.53
N THR A 170 13.90 1.58 -10.55
CA THR A 170 12.99 2.57 -9.97
C THR A 170 12.45 3.53 -11.02
N ASN A 171 13.31 4.07 -11.90
CA ASN A 171 12.89 5.04 -12.91
C ASN A 171 11.85 4.44 -13.85
N PHE A 172 12.04 3.20 -14.28
CA PHE A 172 11.09 2.52 -15.13
C PHE A 172 9.77 2.28 -14.39
N ARG A 173 9.80 1.79 -13.15
CA ARG A 173 8.59 1.51 -12.37
C ARG A 173 7.77 2.78 -12.14
N HIS A 174 8.42 3.89 -11.76
CA HIS A 174 7.74 5.17 -11.53
C HIS A 174 7.19 5.78 -12.82
N PHE A 175 7.97 5.77 -13.91
CA PHE A 175 7.48 6.19 -15.23
C PHE A 175 6.27 5.36 -15.66
N TRP A 176 6.37 4.05 -15.51
CA TRP A 176 5.30 3.14 -15.87
C TRP A 176 4.03 3.40 -15.03
N LEU A 177 4.18 3.63 -13.73
CA LEU A 177 3.09 3.94 -12.82
C LEU A 177 2.35 5.22 -13.24
N GLN A 178 3.08 6.31 -13.54
CA GLN A 178 2.51 7.56 -14.01
C GLN A 178 1.74 7.42 -15.34
N THR A 179 2.14 6.48 -16.18
CA THR A 179 1.50 6.26 -17.50
C THR A 179 0.28 5.35 -17.42
N ARG A 180 0.18 4.48 -16.42
CA ARG A 180 -0.88 3.46 -16.30
C ARG A 180 -1.95 3.81 -15.29
N ILE A 181 -1.59 4.42 -14.18
CA ILE A 181 -2.52 4.96 -13.22
C ILE A 181 -2.59 6.46 -13.48
N GLY A 182 -3.16 6.82 -14.62
CA GLY A 182 -3.30 8.21 -15.03
C GLY A 182 -4.18 9.00 -14.08
N PRO A 183 -4.02 10.34 -14.04
CA PRO A 183 -4.55 11.20 -12.97
C PRO A 183 -6.07 11.28 -12.89
N HIS A 184 -6.82 10.61 -13.75
CA HIS A 184 -8.28 10.77 -13.78
C HIS A 184 -9.08 9.47 -13.88
N GLU A 185 -8.42 8.33 -14.03
CA GLU A 185 -9.12 7.06 -14.20
C GLU A 185 -9.38 6.35 -12.87
N PHE A 186 -8.47 6.52 -11.89
CA PHE A 186 -8.48 5.80 -10.62
C PHE A 186 -8.81 6.69 -9.41
N ASP A 187 -8.88 8.01 -9.57
CA ASP A 187 -9.21 8.96 -8.51
C ASP A 187 -10.69 9.34 -8.46
N ARG A 188 -11.50 8.85 -9.41
CA ARG A 188 -12.93 9.14 -9.47
C ARG A 188 -13.73 8.06 -8.76
N PRO A 189 -14.69 8.44 -7.91
CA PRO A 189 -15.70 7.52 -7.44
C PRO A 189 -16.54 7.05 -8.62
N ASP A 190 -16.71 5.74 -8.77
CA ASP A 190 -17.68 5.14 -9.66
C ASP A 190 -18.56 4.15 -8.90
N TYR A 191 -19.47 3.47 -9.59
CA TYR A 191 -20.36 2.48 -8.98
C TYR A 191 -19.61 1.35 -8.25
N HIS A 192 -18.40 1.01 -8.68
CA HIS A 192 -17.58 -0.06 -8.11
C HIS A 192 -16.53 0.44 -7.13
N ASN A 193 -16.26 1.75 -7.10
CA ASN A 193 -15.26 2.40 -6.26
C ASN A 193 -15.84 3.69 -5.68
N GLN A 194 -16.86 3.57 -4.88
CA GLN A 194 -17.60 4.73 -4.36
C GLN A 194 -16.79 5.59 -3.40
N PHE A 195 -15.78 5.01 -2.73
CA PHE A 195 -15.06 5.65 -1.64
C PHE A 195 -13.55 5.74 -1.91
N TYR A 196 -12.94 4.67 -2.43
CA TYR A 196 -11.49 4.55 -2.50
C TYR A 196 -10.94 5.13 -3.79
N LYS A 197 -9.97 6.02 -3.64
CA LYS A 197 -9.23 6.65 -4.73
C LYS A 197 -7.82 6.08 -4.77
N PHE A 198 -7.25 5.98 -5.96
CA PHE A 198 -5.85 5.62 -6.16
C PHE A 198 -5.15 6.75 -6.88
N LYS A 199 -4.14 7.34 -6.24
CA LYS A 199 -3.34 8.43 -6.78
C LYS A 199 -1.86 8.03 -6.81
N PRO A 200 -1.20 7.96 -7.99
CA PRO A 200 0.24 7.73 -8.03
C PRO A 200 0.96 8.97 -7.53
N LEU A 201 1.89 8.79 -6.60
CA LEU A 201 2.79 9.87 -6.21
C LEU A 201 3.76 10.17 -7.33
N LYS A 202 3.95 11.46 -7.60
CA LYS A 202 4.88 11.91 -8.64
C LYS A 202 6.31 11.94 -8.10
N PRO A 203 7.28 11.31 -8.78
CA PRO A 203 8.68 11.45 -8.42
C PRO A 203 9.17 12.87 -8.68
N VAL A 204 10.02 13.35 -7.80
CA VAL A 204 10.65 14.69 -7.84
C VAL A 204 12.16 14.49 -7.99
N LEU A 205 12.77 15.27 -8.86
CA LEU A 205 14.22 15.26 -8.98
C LEU A 205 14.87 15.79 -7.70
N THR A 206 15.94 15.16 -7.27
CA THR A 206 16.65 15.59 -6.05
C THR A 206 17.29 16.97 -6.18
N THR A 207 17.48 17.49 -7.39
CA THR A 207 17.88 18.87 -7.66
C THR A 207 16.86 19.90 -7.15
N GLU A 208 15.60 19.52 -7.00
CA GLU A 208 14.52 20.35 -6.44
C GLU A 208 14.44 20.30 -4.91
N LEU A 209 15.33 19.56 -4.24
CA LEU A 209 15.30 19.34 -2.80
C LEU A 209 15.24 20.66 -2.01
N ALA A 210 16.03 21.66 -2.40
CA ALA A 210 16.04 22.95 -1.73
C ALA A 210 14.68 23.66 -1.80
N ALA A 211 14.01 23.61 -2.94
CA ALA A 211 12.68 24.20 -3.12
C ALA A 211 11.63 23.45 -2.30
N VAL A 212 11.68 22.12 -2.31
CA VAL A 212 10.77 21.24 -1.53
C VAL A 212 10.94 21.46 -0.04
N VAL A 213 12.17 21.56 0.47
CA VAL A 213 12.45 21.79 1.90
C VAL A 213 12.01 23.18 2.34
N HIS A 214 12.14 24.19 1.47
CA HIS A 214 11.78 25.57 1.78
C HIS A 214 10.26 25.76 1.98
N ASP A 215 9.46 25.22 1.06
CA ASP A 215 7.99 25.28 1.11
C ASP A 215 7.38 24.02 0.51
N PRO A 216 7.32 22.92 1.27
CA PRO A 216 6.86 21.64 0.73
C PRO A 216 5.39 21.63 0.33
N GLU A 217 4.52 22.33 1.07
CA GLU A 217 3.09 22.44 0.76
C GLU A 217 2.85 23.29 -0.49
N GLY A 218 3.56 24.41 -0.60
CA GLY A 218 3.50 25.28 -1.79
C GLY A 218 4.04 24.57 -3.03
N TYR A 219 5.14 23.83 -2.89
CA TYR A 219 5.70 23.01 -3.96
C TYR A 219 4.70 21.95 -4.43
N LEU A 220 4.08 21.21 -3.49
CA LEU A 220 3.10 20.18 -3.79
C LEU A 220 1.91 20.75 -4.58
N LYS A 221 1.35 21.86 -4.13
CA LYS A 221 0.23 22.56 -4.81
C LYS A 221 0.61 23.04 -6.22
N GLN A 222 1.75 23.70 -6.37
CA GLN A 222 2.13 24.34 -7.62
C GLN A 222 2.61 23.36 -8.67
N GLN A 223 3.37 22.35 -8.28
CA GLN A 223 4.01 21.42 -9.22
C GLN A 223 3.24 20.12 -9.41
N HIS A 224 2.48 19.68 -8.41
CA HIS A 224 1.80 18.39 -8.44
C HIS A 224 0.28 18.49 -8.53
N ASP A 225 -0.29 19.66 -8.28
CA ASP A 225 -1.74 19.88 -8.17
C ASP A 225 -2.35 18.98 -7.08
N ASP A 226 -1.62 18.83 -5.96
CA ASP A 226 -1.98 18.02 -4.82
C ASP A 226 -1.96 18.85 -3.51
N ASP A 227 -2.77 18.42 -2.54
CA ASP A 227 -2.90 19.08 -1.24
C ASP A 227 -3.17 18.02 -0.17
N TYR A 228 -2.12 17.41 0.37
CA TYR A 228 -2.21 16.44 1.46
C TYR A 228 -1.19 16.75 2.56
N PRO A 229 -1.47 16.37 3.81
CA PRO A 229 -0.51 16.50 4.91
C PRO A 229 0.76 15.69 4.62
N ILE A 230 1.93 16.34 4.76
CA ILE A 230 3.21 15.73 4.41
C ILE A 230 3.83 15.07 5.65
N ASP A 231 4.19 13.79 5.53
CA ASP A 231 4.86 12.98 6.54
C ASP A 231 6.39 13.08 6.44
N GLY A 232 6.92 13.23 5.23
CA GLY A 232 8.35 13.35 4.97
C GLY A 232 8.73 13.13 3.52
N LEU A 233 10.03 12.89 3.31
CA LEU A 233 10.60 12.62 1.99
C LEU A 233 11.13 11.19 1.92
N LEU A 234 10.71 10.48 0.89
CA LEU A 234 11.19 9.14 0.57
C LEU A 234 12.09 9.19 -0.65
N PHE A 235 13.31 8.72 -0.49
CA PHE A 235 14.33 8.73 -1.53
C PHE A 235 14.52 7.32 -2.08
N TYR A 236 14.57 7.19 -3.40
CA TYR A 236 14.86 5.93 -4.08
C TYR A 236 16.11 6.06 -4.93
N HIS A 237 17.01 5.09 -4.82
CA HIS A 237 18.08 4.97 -5.78
C HIS A 237 17.49 4.58 -7.15
N GLN A 238 17.82 5.33 -8.20
CA GLN A 238 17.18 5.23 -9.51
C GLN A 238 17.28 3.83 -10.15
N GLN A 239 18.37 3.13 -9.91
CA GLN A 239 18.61 1.77 -10.44
C GLN A 239 18.17 0.64 -9.50
N ALA A 240 17.55 0.97 -8.35
CA ALA A 240 17.10 -0.05 -7.42
C ALA A 240 15.95 -0.89 -8.01
N ARG A 241 16.05 -2.20 -7.86
CA ARG A 241 14.93 -3.12 -8.08
C ARG A 241 14.08 -3.19 -6.83
N TYR A 242 12.80 -3.50 -6.99
CA TYR A 242 11.92 -3.64 -5.84
C TYR A 242 12.22 -4.92 -5.07
N GLN A 243 12.58 -4.78 -3.81
CA GLN A 243 12.89 -5.90 -2.89
C GLN A 243 12.14 -5.70 -1.58
N GLY A 244 11.42 -6.73 -1.13
CA GLY A 244 10.77 -6.68 0.17
C GLY A 244 11.78 -6.71 1.32
N GLY A 245 11.49 -5.94 2.36
CA GLY A 245 12.36 -5.76 3.51
C GLY A 245 13.15 -4.45 3.50
N SER A 246 13.98 -4.25 4.51
CA SER A 246 14.80 -3.03 4.63
C SER A 246 15.96 -3.03 3.63
N THR A 247 16.26 -1.86 3.07
CA THR A 247 17.31 -1.70 2.08
C THR A 247 17.92 -0.30 2.15
N PRO A 248 19.26 -0.15 2.03
CA PRO A 248 19.91 1.15 1.95
C PRO A 248 19.66 1.89 0.63
N LEU A 249 19.01 1.23 -0.35
CA LEU A 249 18.64 1.84 -1.62
C LEU A 249 17.34 2.64 -1.56
N VAL A 250 16.70 2.70 -0.40
CA VAL A 250 15.58 3.58 -0.11
C VAL A 250 15.87 4.30 1.20
N GLY A 251 15.80 5.64 1.17
CA GLY A 251 16.07 6.50 2.32
C GLY A 251 14.82 7.23 2.78
N TRP A 252 14.71 7.48 4.07
CA TRP A 252 13.61 8.23 4.67
C TRP A 252 14.10 9.42 5.48
N VAL A 253 13.47 10.57 5.25
CA VAL A 253 13.64 11.77 6.06
C VAL A 253 12.27 12.22 6.55
N PRO A 254 11.98 12.13 7.86
CA PRO A 254 10.71 12.56 8.41
C PRO A 254 10.54 14.08 8.33
N ARG A 255 9.29 14.53 8.36
CA ARG A 255 8.91 15.95 8.24
C ARG A 255 9.72 16.86 9.16
N ASP A 256 9.84 16.48 10.43
CA ASP A 256 10.54 17.29 11.45
C ASP A 256 12.04 17.43 11.19
N SER A 257 12.63 16.55 10.40
CA SER A 257 14.05 16.56 10.05
C SER A 257 14.35 17.21 8.70
N MET A 258 13.33 17.55 7.92
CA MET A 258 13.53 18.11 6.58
C MET A 258 14.29 19.44 6.62
N SER A 259 14.01 20.30 7.61
CA SER A 259 14.70 21.60 7.77
C SER A 259 16.20 21.46 8.08
N ASN A 260 16.65 20.30 8.55
CA ASN A 260 18.05 20.02 8.85
C ASN A 260 18.82 19.51 7.63
N LEU A 261 18.15 19.30 6.50
CA LEU A 261 18.80 18.90 5.26
C LEU A 261 19.63 20.08 4.73
N SER A 262 20.91 20.13 5.08
CA SER A 262 21.83 21.08 4.49
C SER A 262 22.09 20.67 3.05
N VAL A 263 21.53 21.41 2.11
CA VAL A 263 21.89 21.31 0.69
C VAL A 263 23.25 22.00 0.54
N GLN A 264 24.34 21.20 0.58
CA GLN A 264 25.67 21.69 0.25
C GLN A 264 25.86 21.82 -1.25
#